data_86ab28c71bdaddcf79765b1d92482142
#
_entry.id   86ab28c71bdaddcf79765b1d92482142
#
_cell.length_a   1.000
_cell.length_b   1.000
_cell.length_c   1.000
_cell.angle_alpha   90.00
_cell.angle_beta   90.00
_cell.angle_gamma   90.00
#
_symmetry.space_group_name_H-M   'P 1'
#
loop_
_entity.id
_entity.type
_entity.pdbx_description
1 polymer ?
#
loop_
_entity_poly.entity_id
_entity_poly.type
_entity_poly.pdbx_seq_one_letter_code
_entity_poly.pdbx_strand_id
1 'polypeptide(L)'
;MLTPIKLFCVLILYSVIIAGVFSSGVSQKVIAQYTPNNNKIVILTFGDGWKTQFTAAKPILDKYGIKASFFITCTFVGLPLRMNWQDIVSLYRDGNDIGSKTMTYKDLTKLSSSGLTSEIGQSKQCLLDHGINTTLFATPKGLGVGNATVVNEIAKYYDLAINGFSNLMYPKCDGWKRYSSQTDCRTFFDNGTLTYANRYSIREWSHNTLDLADNHNSTSIFKIFVQEVNSQEKLNRDGKINAIPIIAYHNIQDANLRGSTGVALFSEEMKYLHDNNFRVIRVSDLGFNQTINNLYVKGL
;
A
#
# COMPACT_ATOMS: atom_id res chain seq x y z
N MET A 1 -16.42 55.10 -72.06
CA MET A 1 -17.84 55.16 -71.70
C MET A 1 -17.97 54.91 -70.23
N LEU A 2 -18.29 55.96 -69.49
CA LEU A 2 -18.35 56.04 -68.07
C LEU A 2 -19.74 55.67 -67.56
N THR A 3 -19.83 54.83 -66.56
CA THR A 3 -21.10 54.58 -65.84
C THR A 3 -20.93 54.98 -64.38
N PRO A 4 -21.91 55.63 -63.74
CA PRO A 4 -21.70 56.31 -62.44
C PRO A 4 -22.03 55.39 -61.25
N ILE A 5 -21.30 55.71 -60.20
CA ILE A 5 -21.43 55.15 -58.85
C ILE A 5 -22.74 55.66 -58.19
N LYS A 6 -23.58 54.78 -57.69
CA LYS A 6 -24.69 55.15 -56.79
C LYS A 6 -24.30 54.90 -55.33
N LEU A 7 -24.29 56.01 -54.59
CA LEU A 7 -24.10 56.06 -53.14
C LEU A 7 -25.41 55.66 -52.43
N PHE A 8 -25.38 54.59 -51.59
CA PHE A 8 -26.49 54.23 -50.73
C PHE A 8 -26.14 54.53 -49.28
N CYS A 9 -26.83 55.52 -48.70
CA CYS A 9 -26.82 55.75 -47.25
C CYS A 9 -27.62 54.67 -46.58
N VAL A 10 -27.01 53.95 -45.63
CA VAL A 10 -27.69 53.05 -44.72
C VAL A 10 -27.78 53.69 -43.34
N LEU A 11 -28.98 54.01 -42.94
CA LEU A 11 -29.32 54.48 -41.56
C LEU A 11 -29.20 53.28 -40.62
N ILE A 12 -28.30 53.41 -39.61
CA ILE A 12 -28.20 52.43 -38.52
C ILE A 12 -29.11 52.91 -37.38
N LEU A 13 -30.20 52.18 -37.20
CA LEU A 13 -31.06 52.27 -36.03
C LEU A 13 -30.41 51.57 -34.85
N TYR A 14 -30.00 52.29 -33.80
CA TYR A 14 -29.58 51.73 -32.51
C TYR A 14 -30.85 51.33 -31.71
N SER A 15 -31.06 50.00 -31.62
CA SER A 15 -31.98 49.41 -30.64
C SER A 15 -31.18 49.02 -29.40
N VAL A 16 -31.36 49.78 -28.30
CA VAL A 16 -30.81 49.41 -26.99
C VAL A 16 -31.66 48.29 -26.44
N ILE A 17 -31.14 47.08 -26.40
CA ILE A 17 -31.71 45.94 -25.69
C ILE A 17 -31.09 45.96 -24.29
N ILE A 18 -31.89 46.33 -23.29
CA ILE A 18 -31.53 46.15 -21.88
C ILE A 18 -31.75 44.68 -21.57
N ALA A 19 -30.66 43.89 -21.60
CA ALA A 19 -30.65 42.54 -21.11
C ALA A 19 -30.51 42.56 -19.57
N GLY A 20 -31.60 42.31 -18.90
CA GLY A 20 -31.60 42.08 -17.45
C GLY A 20 -30.74 40.85 -17.12
N VAL A 21 -29.62 41.04 -16.45
CA VAL A 21 -28.78 39.97 -15.95
C VAL A 21 -29.48 39.39 -14.71
N PHE A 22 -30.23 38.30 -14.92
CA PHE A 22 -30.61 37.44 -13.80
C PHE A 22 -29.34 36.66 -13.39
N SER A 23 -28.67 37.17 -12.35
CA SER A 23 -27.63 36.43 -11.65
C SER A 23 -28.27 35.30 -10.85
N SER A 24 -28.47 34.14 -11.47
CA SER A 24 -28.73 32.92 -10.75
C SER A 24 -27.43 32.55 -10.04
N GLY A 25 -27.34 32.81 -8.74
CA GLY A 25 -26.26 32.38 -7.88
C GLY A 25 -26.17 30.86 -7.82
N VAL A 26 -25.55 30.24 -8.82
CA VAL A 26 -25.13 28.86 -8.72
C VAL A 26 -23.94 28.86 -7.77
N SER A 27 -24.22 28.50 -6.50
CA SER A 27 -23.17 28.18 -5.55
C SER A 27 -22.34 27.03 -6.12
N GLN A 28 -21.23 27.34 -6.79
CA GLN A 28 -20.23 26.32 -7.13
C GLN A 28 -19.70 25.80 -5.79
N LYS A 29 -20.14 24.60 -5.42
CA LYS A 29 -19.42 23.81 -4.43
C LYS A 29 -18.00 23.67 -4.96
N VAL A 30 -17.07 24.40 -4.39
CA VAL A 30 -15.64 24.18 -4.58
C VAL A 30 -15.38 22.80 -4.03
N ILE A 31 -15.32 21.80 -4.90
CA ILE A 31 -14.82 20.48 -4.56
C ILE A 31 -13.33 20.73 -4.30
N ALA A 32 -12.93 20.72 -3.03
CA ALA A 32 -11.54 20.81 -2.66
C ALA A 32 -10.80 19.70 -3.40
N GLN A 33 -9.91 20.10 -4.30
CA GLN A 33 -9.13 19.16 -5.08
C GLN A 33 -8.18 18.45 -4.13
N TYR A 34 -8.36 17.14 -3.97
CA TYR A 34 -7.46 16.31 -3.17
C TYR A 34 -6.05 16.39 -3.76
N THR A 35 -5.13 16.99 -3.03
CA THR A 35 -3.70 17.05 -3.37
C THR A 35 -2.92 16.30 -2.29
N PRO A 36 -2.46 15.06 -2.57
CA PRO A 36 -1.69 14.29 -1.61
C PRO A 36 -0.45 15.06 -1.15
N ASN A 37 -0.19 15.05 0.14
CA ASN A 37 1.05 15.58 0.68
C ASN A 37 2.19 14.60 0.42
N ASN A 38 3.17 14.99 -0.38
CA ASN A 38 4.32 14.14 -0.73
C ASN A 38 5.15 13.67 0.48
N ASN A 39 5.00 14.31 1.65
CA ASN A 39 5.71 13.94 2.88
C ASN A 39 4.90 12.97 3.77
N LYS A 40 3.62 12.78 3.49
CA LYS A 40 2.73 11.86 4.22
C LYS A 40 2.44 10.64 3.36
N ILE A 41 3.23 9.61 3.52
CA ILE A 41 3.14 8.37 2.74
C ILE A 41 2.76 7.21 3.64
N VAL A 42 1.85 6.36 3.17
CA VAL A 42 1.47 5.11 3.85
C VAL A 42 1.42 3.97 2.84
N ILE A 43 1.82 2.79 3.24
CA ILE A 43 1.60 1.55 2.51
C ILE A 43 0.58 0.71 3.27
N LEU A 44 -0.40 0.17 2.56
CA LEU A 44 -1.36 -0.77 3.12
C LEU A 44 -1.10 -2.17 2.55
N THR A 45 -0.98 -3.14 3.45
CA THR A 45 -0.78 -4.54 3.08
C THR A 45 -1.92 -5.40 3.62
N PHE A 46 -2.27 -6.46 2.89
CA PHE A 46 -3.28 -7.42 3.26
C PHE A 46 -2.70 -8.83 3.17
N GLY A 47 -2.70 -9.54 4.28
CA GLY A 47 -2.14 -10.89 4.36
C GLY A 47 -3.18 -12.00 4.18
N ASP A 48 -2.71 -13.17 3.70
CA ASP A 48 -3.37 -14.47 3.78
C ASP A 48 -4.57 -14.70 2.83
N GLY A 49 -4.98 -13.72 2.04
CA GLY A 49 -6.02 -13.88 1.01
C GLY A 49 -7.43 -14.13 1.56
N TRP A 50 -7.85 -13.44 2.62
CA TRP A 50 -9.20 -13.53 3.18
C TRP A 50 -10.26 -13.00 2.21
N LYS A 51 -11.43 -13.67 2.12
CA LYS A 51 -12.54 -13.25 1.25
C LYS A 51 -13.02 -11.83 1.53
N THR A 52 -13.00 -11.44 2.79
CA THR A 52 -13.43 -10.10 3.23
C THR A 52 -12.51 -8.98 2.75
N GLN A 53 -11.28 -9.27 2.35
CA GLN A 53 -10.41 -8.30 1.70
C GLN A 53 -10.99 -7.87 0.35
N PHE A 54 -11.64 -8.77 -0.37
CA PHE A 54 -12.34 -8.47 -1.62
C PHE A 54 -13.75 -7.92 -1.39
N THR A 55 -14.52 -8.52 -0.46
CA THR A 55 -15.94 -8.18 -0.30
C THR A 55 -16.20 -6.97 0.61
N ALA A 56 -15.30 -6.66 1.54
CA ALA A 56 -15.44 -5.54 2.48
C ALA A 56 -14.35 -4.46 2.30
N ALA A 57 -13.07 -4.84 2.26
CA ALA A 57 -12.01 -3.85 2.15
C ALA A 57 -11.96 -3.18 0.77
N LYS A 58 -12.01 -3.94 -0.33
CA LYS A 58 -11.92 -3.40 -1.69
C LYS A 58 -12.93 -2.28 -1.97
N PRO A 59 -14.24 -2.40 -1.67
CA PRO A 59 -15.19 -1.32 -1.91
C PRO A 59 -14.86 -0.03 -1.15
N ILE A 60 -14.28 -0.15 0.05
CA ILE A 60 -13.86 1.00 0.85
C ILE A 60 -12.60 1.64 0.24
N LEU A 61 -11.63 0.84 -0.16
CA LEU A 61 -10.42 1.31 -0.86
C LEU A 61 -10.79 2.04 -2.16
N ASP A 62 -11.67 1.45 -2.97
CA ASP A 62 -12.11 2.02 -4.24
C ASP A 62 -12.84 3.36 -4.04
N LYS A 63 -13.63 3.51 -2.98
CA LYS A 63 -14.33 4.76 -2.63
C LYS A 63 -13.36 5.94 -2.47
N TYR A 64 -12.15 5.68 -1.97
CA TYR A 64 -11.12 6.71 -1.76
C TYR A 64 -10.01 6.69 -2.81
N GLY A 65 -10.14 5.87 -3.86
CA GLY A 65 -9.13 5.73 -4.91
C GLY A 65 -7.81 5.11 -4.42
N ILE A 66 -7.84 4.38 -3.31
CA ILE A 66 -6.68 3.76 -2.67
C ILE A 66 -6.36 2.43 -3.36
N LYS A 67 -5.08 2.21 -3.66
CA LYS A 67 -4.54 0.91 -4.08
C LYS A 67 -3.62 0.37 -2.99
N ALA A 68 -3.65 -0.95 -2.81
CA ALA A 68 -2.95 -1.66 -1.74
C ALA A 68 -2.20 -2.89 -2.27
N SER A 69 -1.46 -3.56 -1.39
CA SER A 69 -0.69 -4.76 -1.72
C SER A 69 -1.24 -5.98 -0.97
N PHE A 70 -1.67 -7.01 -1.72
CA PHE A 70 -2.28 -8.23 -1.19
C PHE A 70 -1.33 -9.41 -1.34
N PHE A 71 -1.06 -10.10 -0.24
CA PHE A 71 -0.14 -11.24 -0.21
C PHE A 71 -0.90 -12.57 -0.04
N ILE A 72 -0.75 -13.45 -1.03
CA ILE A 72 -1.56 -14.64 -1.22
C ILE A 72 -0.77 -15.90 -0.87
N THR A 73 -1.38 -16.76 -0.06
CA THR A 73 -0.92 -18.14 0.14
C THR A 73 -1.67 -19.04 -0.84
N CYS A 74 -0.95 -19.66 -1.77
CA CYS A 74 -1.53 -20.35 -2.92
C CYS A 74 -2.53 -21.46 -2.54
N THR A 75 -2.20 -22.31 -1.57
CA THR A 75 -3.09 -23.40 -1.17
C THR A 75 -4.33 -22.94 -0.40
N PHE A 76 -4.39 -21.67 0.00
CA PHE A 76 -5.59 -21.13 0.65
C PHE A 76 -6.63 -20.64 -0.36
N VAL A 77 -6.25 -20.42 -1.61
CA VAL A 77 -7.16 -19.90 -2.64
C VAL A 77 -8.31 -20.88 -2.88
N GLY A 78 -9.53 -20.37 -2.80
CA GLY A 78 -10.76 -21.15 -2.99
C GLY A 78 -11.21 -21.96 -1.77
N LEU A 79 -10.46 -21.97 -0.66
CA LEU A 79 -10.93 -22.54 0.59
C LEU A 79 -12.07 -21.68 1.20
N PRO A 80 -12.88 -22.23 2.12
CA PRO A 80 -13.88 -21.45 2.85
C PRO A 80 -13.26 -20.19 3.46
N LEU A 81 -13.95 -19.04 3.34
CA LEU A 81 -13.54 -17.73 3.82
C LEU A 81 -12.29 -17.14 3.13
N ARG A 82 -11.82 -17.75 2.06
CA ARG A 82 -10.69 -17.25 1.26
C ARG A 82 -11.16 -16.74 -0.10
N MET A 83 -10.38 -15.83 -0.68
CA MET A 83 -10.57 -15.40 -2.07
C MET A 83 -10.39 -16.58 -3.02
N ASN A 84 -11.14 -16.59 -4.10
CA ASN A 84 -10.87 -17.44 -5.26
C ASN A 84 -9.97 -16.70 -6.27
N TRP A 85 -9.54 -17.39 -7.34
CA TRP A 85 -8.69 -16.79 -8.36
C TRP A 85 -9.35 -15.64 -9.11
N GLN A 86 -10.67 -15.64 -9.27
CA GLN A 86 -11.39 -14.53 -9.92
C GLN A 86 -11.30 -13.25 -9.10
N ASP A 87 -11.45 -13.34 -7.77
CA ASP A 87 -11.31 -12.21 -6.86
C ASP A 87 -9.88 -11.61 -6.94
N ILE A 88 -8.87 -12.50 -6.89
CA ILE A 88 -7.46 -12.11 -6.87
C ILE A 88 -7.05 -11.46 -8.20
N VAL A 89 -7.45 -12.06 -9.33
CA VAL A 89 -7.19 -11.50 -10.66
C VAL A 89 -7.92 -10.16 -10.86
N SER A 90 -9.14 -10.01 -10.28
CA SER A 90 -9.84 -8.71 -10.29
C SER A 90 -9.06 -7.65 -9.53
N LEU A 91 -8.59 -7.92 -8.30
CA LEU A 91 -7.73 -7.01 -7.54
C LEU A 91 -6.49 -6.58 -8.36
N TYR A 92 -5.82 -7.54 -9.01
CA TYR A 92 -4.64 -7.28 -9.81
C TYR A 92 -4.93 -6.38 -11.01
N ARG A 93 -6.01 -6.68 -11.75
CA ARG A 93 -6.45 -5.87 -12.91
C ARG A 93 -6.88 -4.46 -12.53
N ASP A 94 -7.41 -4.29 -11.33
CA ASP A 94 -7.80 -2.99 -10.78
C ASP A 94 -6.60 -2.17 -10.28
N GLY A 95 -5.36 -2.66 -10.47
CA GLY A 95 -4.13 -1.95 -10.17
C GLY A 95 -3.63 -2.11 -8.74
N ASN A 96 -4.16 -3.07 -7.97
CA ASN A 96 -3.55 -3.46 -6.70
C ASN A 96 -2.35 -4.40 -6.95
N ASP A 97 -1.41 -4.42 -6.01
CA ASP A 97 -0.37 -5.44 -6.02
C ASP A 97 -0.93 -6.79 -5.56
N ILE A 98 -0.49 -7.83 -6.22
CA ILE A 98 -0.62 -9.19 -5.72
C ILE A 98 0.79 -9.74 -5.52
N GLY A 99 1.14 -10.06 -4.27
CA GLY A 99 2.39 -10.69 -3.88
C GLY A 99 2.17 -12.13 -3.39
N SER A 100 3.24 -12.89 -3.29
CA SER A 100 3.20 -14.23 -2.70
C SER A 100 3.38 -14.19 -1.19
N LYS A 101 2.65 -15.06 -0.48
CA LYS A 101 2.90 -15.39 0.93
C LYS A 101 3.10 -16.91 1.10
N THR A 102 4.01 -17.45 0.30
CA THR A 102 4.39 -18.86 0.17
C THR A 102 3.32 -19.78 -0.45
N MET A 103 3.69 -21.02 -0.68
CA MET A 103 2.78 -22.03 -1.20
C MET A 103 1.77 -22.50 -0.15
N THR A 104 2.24 -22.83 1.07
CA THR A 104 1.42 -23.48 2.12
C THR A 104 1.49 -22.84 3.50
N TYR A 105 2.06 -21.62 3.62
CA TYR A 105 2.16 -20.85 4.86
C TYR A 105 3.08 -21.46 5.93
N LYS A 106 4.10 -22.21 5.55
CA LYS A 106 5.03 -22.83 6.50
C LYS A 106 6.04 -21.82 7.05
N ASP A 107 6.59 -22.12 8.22
CA ASP A 107 7.73 -21.42 8.80
C ASP A 107 8.98 -21.74 7.99
N LEU A 108 9.43 -20.77 7.20
CA LEU A 108 10.55 -20.93 6.28
C LEU A 108 11.88 -21.22 6.99
N THR A 109 12.03 -20.78 8.25
CA THR A 109 13.26 -20.98 9.03
C THR A 109 13.52 -22.43 9.42
N LYS A 110 12.48 -23.29 9.30
CA LYS A 110 12.52 -24.70 9.67
C LYS A 110 12.61 -25.65 8.49
N LEU A 111 12.73 -25.11 7.27
CA LEU A 111 12.69 -25.91 6.06
C LEU A 111 14.10 -26.25 5.55
N SER A 112 14.22 -27.40 4.91
CA SER A 112 15.38 -27.73 4.08
C SER A 112 15.44 -26.86 2.82
N SER A 113 16.55 -26.84 2.12
CA SER A 113 16.69 -26.10 0.85
C SER A 113 15.61 -26.48 -0.16
N SER A 114 15.30 -27.78 -0.30
CA SER A 114 14.21 -28.23 -1.19
C SER A 114 12.83 -27.77 -0.71
N GLY A 115 12.61 -27.74 0.61
CA GLY A 115 11.39 -27.19 1.20
C GLY A 115 11.23 -25.70 0.95
N LEU A 116 12.31 -24.94 1.02
CA LEU A 116 12.32 -23.50 0.69
C LEU A 116 11.99 -23.27 -0.79
N THR A 117 12.62 -24.03 -1.70
CA THR A 117 12.30 -23.93 -3.13
C THR A 117 10.82 -24.24 -3.41
N SER A 118 10.26 -25.25 -2.73
CA SER A 118 8.83 -25.55 -2.85
C SER A 118 7.95 -24.42 -2.33
N GLU A 119 8.22 -23.86 -1.17
CA GLU A 119 7.37 -22.82 -0.59
C GLU A 119 7.51 -21.47 -1.33
N ILE A 120 8.70 -21.11 -1.79
CA ILE A 120 9.01 -19.82 -2.37
C ILE A 120 8.89 -19.87 -3.90
N GLY A 121 9.58 -20.82 -4.55
CA GLY A 121 9.61 -20.91 -6.01
C GLY A 121 8.28 -21.37 -6.60
N GLN A 122 7.65 -22.41 -6.03
CA GLN A 122 6.35 -22.88 -6.54
C GLN A 122 5.24 -21.84 -6.30
N SER A 123 5.32 -21.04 -5.25
CA SER A 123 4.35 -19.95 -5.05
C SER A 123 4.47 -18.86 -6.10
N LYS A 124 5.66 -18.60 -6.61
CA LYS A 124 5.85 -17.72 -7.77
C LYS A 124 5.17 -18.28 -9.01
N GLN A 125 5.38 -19.58 -9.29
CA GLN A 125 4.77 -20.26 -10.43
C GLN A 125 3.26 -20.28 -10.31
N CYS A 126 2.72 -20.58 -9.12
CA CYS A 126 1.29 -20.58 -8.84
C CYS A 126 0.60 -19.26 -9.22
N LEU A 127 1.19 -18.11 -8.90
CA LEU A 127 0.66 -16.81 -9.29
C LEU A 127 0.81 -16.57 -10.80
N LEU A 128 1.92 -16.96 -11.37
CA LEU A 128 2.19 -16.81 -12.81
C LEU A 128 1.22 -17.62 -13.66
N ASP A 129 0.84 -18.84 -13.24
CA ASP A 129 -0.13 -19.71 -13.91
C ASP A 129 -1.52 -19.07 -14.00
N HIS A 130 -1.80 -18.07 -13.15
CA HIS A 130 -3.02 -17.27 -13.18
C HIS A 130 -2.83 -15.87 -13.78
N GLY A 131 -1.74 -15.65 -14.52
CA GLY A 131 -1.45 -14.40 -15.21
C GLY A 131 -0.94 -13.27 -14.30
N ILE A 132 -0.52 -13.58 -13.08
CA ILE A 132 -0.02 -12.60 -12.11
C ILE A 132 1.51 -12.69 -12.05
N ASN A 133 2.17 -11.79 -12.77
CA ASN A 133 3.63 -11.69 -12.72
C ASN A 133 4.05 -10.71 -11.63
N THR A 134 4.31 -11.21 -10.43
CA THR A 134 4.71 -10.41 -9.28
C THR A 134 6.18 -10.58 -8.93
N THR A 135 6.78 -9.53 -8.38
CA THR A 135 8.14 -9.55 -7.79
C THR A 135 8.09 -9.32 -6.26
N LEU A 136 6.90 -9.43 -5.67
CA LEU A 136 6.64 -9.15 -4.27
C LEU A 136 6.42 -10.43 -3.47
N PHE A 137 7.02 -10.47 -2.29
CA PHE A 137 6.92 -11.58 -1.36
C PHE A 137 6.62 -11.10 0.07
N ALA A 138 5.96 -11.93 0.87
CA ALA A 138 5.85 -11.73 2.32
C ALA A 138 6.11 -13.06 3.04
N THR A 139 6.90 -13.03 4.10
CA THR A 139 7.15 -14.24 4.89
C THR A 139 5.97 -14.53 5.81
N PRO A 140 5.60 -15.81 6.00
CA PRO A 140 4.64 -16.18 7.02
C PRO A 140 5.11 -15.71 8.40
N LYS A 141 4.20 -15.08 9.16
CA LYS A 141 4.46 -14.61 10.53
C LYS A 141 5.62 -13.63 10.68
N GLY A 142 6.11 -13.03 9.59
CA GLY A 142 7.27 -12.13 9.61
C GLY A 142 8.58 -12.80 10.02
N LEU A 143 8.73 -14.10 9.80
CA LEU A 143 9.91 -14.87 10.21
C LEU A 143 10.94 -15.02 9.07
N GLY A 144 12.22 -15.02 9.42
CA GLY A 144 13.32 -15.31 8.48
C GLY A 144 14.17 -14.13 8.05
N VAL A 145 13.93 -12.92 8.59
CA VAL A 145 14.68 -11.70 8.22
C VAL A 145 16.19 -11.81 8.43
N GLY A 146 16.64 -12.48 9.49
CA GLY A 146 18.06 -12.72 9.78
C GLY A 146 18.62 -14.03 9.22
N ASN A 147 17.81 -14.83 8.53
CA ASN A 147 18.22 -16.13 8.02
C ASN A 147 18.71 -16.02 6.57
N ALA A 148 20.04 -16.11 6.36
CA ALA A 148 20.67 -15.98 5.05
C ALA A 148 20.12 -16.97 4.03
N THR A 149 19.84 -18.22 4.43
CA THR A 149 19.34 -19.25 3.52
C THR A 149 17.94 -18.89 3.02
N VAL A 150 17.06 -18.42 3.90
CA VAL A 150 15.71 -17.97 3.54
C VAL A 150 15.77 -16.77 2.61
N VAL A 151 16.55 -15.74 2.97
CA VAL A 151 16.65 -14.50 2.17
C VAL A 151 17.27 -14.77 0.80
N ASN A 152 18.32 -15.61 0.72
CA ASN A 152 18.94 -16.00 -0.55
C ASN A 152 17.97 -16.78 -1.45
N GLU A 153 17.10 -17.61 -0.87
CA GLU A 153 16.08 -18.30 -1.67
C GLU A 153 15.02 -17.33 -2.20
N ILE A 154 14.53 -16.39 -1.35
CA ILE A 154 13.59 -15.33 -1.78
C ILE A 154 14.20 -14.52 -2.94
N ALA A 155 15.47 -14.14 -2.85
CA ALA A 155 16.17 -13.33 -3.83
C ALA A 155 16.26 -13.95 -5.24
N LYS A 156 16.08 -15.27 -5.37
CA LYS A 156 16.04 -15.95 -6.69
C LYS A 156 14.75 -15.66 -7.46
N TYR A 157 13.66 -15.33 -6.78
CA TYR A 157 12.31 -15.27 -7.37
C TYR A 157 11.65 -13.90 -7.25
N TYR A 158 12.04 -13.09 -6.25
CA TYR A 158 11.35 -11.85 -5.90
C TYR A 158 12.34 -10.70 -5.71
N ASP A 159 11.87 -9.47 -5.91
CA ASP A 159 12.69 -8.25 -5.79
C ASP A 159 12.54 -7.57 -4.44
N LEU A 160 11.35 -7.63 -3.84
CA LEU A 160 11.02 -7.02 -2.56
C LEU A 160 10.33 -8.03 -1.66
N ALA A 161 10.68 -8.04 -0.37
CA ALA A 161 10.02 -8.90 0.60
C ALA A 161 9.69 -8.17 1.89
N ILE A 162 8.42 -8.30 2.32
CA ILE A 162 7.99 -7.97 3.67
C ILE A 162 8.38 -9.11 4.59
N ASN A 163 9.19 -8.78 5.60
CA ASN A 163 9.80 -9.77 6.47
C ASN A 163 10.06 -9.18 7.86
N GLY A 164 9.08 -9.26 8.73
CA GLY A 164 9.17 -8.80 10.12
C GLY A 164 8.28 -7.61 10.44
N PHE A 165 8.38 -7.15 11.69
CA PHE A 165 7.49 -6.13 12.24
C PHE A 165 8.28 -4.93 12.78
N SER A 166 7.75 -3.74 12.53
CA SER A 166 8.21 -2.46 13.06
C SER A 166 7.12 -1.41 12.85
N ASN A 167 7.07 -0.43 13.72
CA ASN A 167 6.16 0.71 13.60
C ASN A 167 6.42 1.52 12.33
N LEU A 168 7.69 1.73 11.98
CA LEU A 168 8.09 2.46 10.80
C LEU A 168 9.11 1.66 9.98
N MET A 169 8.98 1.72 8.67
CA MET A 169 10.02 1.31 7.74
C MET A 169 10.92 2.51 7.43
N TYR A 170 12.22 2.33 7.49
CA TYR A 170 13.22 3.35 7.19
C TYR A 170 13.94 3.02 5.88
N PRO A 171 13.65 3.71 4.76
CA PRO A 171 14.21 3.36 3.44
C PRO A 171 15.74 3.30 3.37
N LYS A 172 16.40 4.09 4.20
CA LYS A 172 17.87 4.17 4.25
C LYS A 172 18.52 3.27 5.30
N CYS A 173 17.72 2.54 6.05
CA CYS A 173 18.13 1.76 7.21
C CYS A 173 17.55 0.36 7.15
N ASP A 174 17.62 -0.35 6.03
CA ASP A 174 17.01 -1.68 5.85
C ASP A 174 15.58 -1.83 6.42
N GLY A 175 14.84 -0.74 6.47
CA GLY A 175 13.48 -0.71 6.95
C GLY A 175 13.32 -0.78 8.47
N TRP A 176 14.40 -0.82 9.28
CA TRP A 176 14.28 -0.95 10.73
C TRP A 176 15.44 -0.33 11.49
N LYS A 177 15.12 0.40 12.57
CA LYS A 177 16.04 0.81 13.62
C LYS A 177 15.73 0.06 14.90
N ARG A 178 16.69 -0.69 15.41
CA ARG A 178 16.52 -1.42 16.66
C ARG A 178 16.54 -0.48 17.88
N TYR A 179 17.36 0.58 17.81
CA TYR A 179 17.51 1.58 18.87
C TYR A 179 17.51 2.98 18.26
N SER A 180 16.99 3.96 18.98
CA SER A 180 16.99 5.38 18.54
C SER A 180 18.38 5.94 18.29
N SER A 181 19.40 5.45 18.99
CA SER A 181 20.81 5.83 18.86
C SER A 181 21.56 5.07 17.76
N GLN A 182 20.92 4.14 17.07
CA GLN A 182 21.57 3.34 16.03
C GLN A 182 21.95 4.24 14.84
N THR A 183 23.26 4.33 14.54
CA THR A 183 23.80 5.09 13.40
C THR A 183 24.03 4.21 12.18
N ASP A 184 24.34 2.93 12.39
CA ASP A 184 24.45 1.93 11.33
C ASP A 184 23.14 1.14 11.22
N CYS A 185 22.48 1.28 10.09
CA CYS A 185 21.18 0.69 9.83
C CYS A 185 21.27 -0.55 8.91
N ARG A 186 22.45 -1.10 8.73
CA ARG A 186 22.65 -2.28 7.90
C ARG A 186 22.25 -3.54 8.68
N THR A 187 21.59 -4.45 7.98
CA THR A 187 21.25 -5.78 8.49
C THR A 187 22.34 -6.76 8.09
N PHE A 188 22.70 -7.63 9.00
CA PHE A 188 23.61 -8.73 8.75
C PHE A 188 22.88 -10.06 8.90
N PHE A 189 23.26 -11.04 8.11
CA PHE A 189 22.86 -12.42 8.31
C PHE A 189 23.49 -12.97 9.59
N ASP A 190 22.97 -14.09 10.11
CA ASP A 190 23.50 -14.75 11.29
C ASP A 190 24.97 -15.17 11.16
N ASN A 191 25.46 -15.34 9.92
CA ASN A 191 26.84 -15.62 9.59
C ASN A 191 27.75 -14.38 9.52
N GLY A 192 27.22 -13.18 9.85
CA GLY A 192 27.97 -11.93 9.84
C GLY A 192 28.14 -11.27 8.48
N THR A 193 27.61 -11.83 7.39
CA THR A 193 27.64 -11.18 6.08
C THR A 193 26.53 -10.13 5.97
N LEU A 194 26.83 -9.03 5.24
CA LEU A 194 25.84 -7.98 4.97
C LEU A 194 24.70 -8.57 4.13
N THR A 195 23.45 -8.36 4.59
CA THR A 195 22.27 -8.77 3.85
C THR A 195 22.13 -7.93 2.58
N TYR A 196 21.23 -8.36 1.69
CA TYR A 196 20.72 -7.50 0.60
C TYR A 196 19.87 -6.36 1.16
N ALA A 197 20.00 -6.18 2.45
CA ALA A 197 19.44 -5.16 3.30
C ALA A 197 17.96 -4.91 3.05
N ASN A 198 17.66 -3.70 2.82
CA ASN A 198 16.33 -3.13 2.86
C ASN A 198 15.27 -3.85 2.03
N ARG A 199 15.64 -4.40 0.87
CA ARG A 199 14.66 -4.95 -0.07
C ARG A 199 14.07 -6.29 0.35
N TYR A 200 14.73 -7.04 1.22
CA TYR A 200 14.24 -8.34 1.73
C TYR A 200 13.94 -8.32 3.24
N SER A 201 13.99 -7.14 3.86
CA SER A 201 13.70 -6.94 5.27
C SER A 201 12.74 -5.77 5.51
N ILE A 202 11.86 -5.50 4.54
CA ILE A 202 10.79 -4.51 4.69
C ILE A 202 9.89 -4.95 5.84
N ARG A 203 9.65 -4.03 6.79
CA ARG A 203 8.89 -4.34 8.02
C ARG A 203 7.59 -3.58 8.03
N GLU A 204 6.57 -4.23 8.54
CA GLU A 204 5.23 -3.68 8.65
C GLU A 204 4.75 -3.65 10.10
N TRP A 205 3.83 -2.76 10.42
CA TRP A 205 3.12 -2.75 11.68
C TRP A 205 1.82 -3.54 11.53
N SER A 206 1.66 -4.59 12.35
CA SER A 206 0.45 -5.41 12.32
C SER A 206 -0.67 -4.73 13.10
N HIS A 207 -1.66 -4.23 12.39
CA HIS A 207 -2.86 -3.60 12.96
C HIS A 207 -3.59 -4.53 13.94
N ASN A 208 -3.62 -5.81 13.66
CA ASN A 208 -4.35 -6.82 14.40
C ASN A 208 -3.72 -7.24 15.74
N THR A 209 -2.50 -6.79 16.06
CA THR A 209 -1.89 -7.11 17.36
C THR A 209 -2.56 -6.38 18.51
N LEU A 210 -3.34 -5.35 18.22
CA LEU A 210 -4.05 -4.54 19.20
C LEU A 210 -5.30 -5.22 19.79
N ASP A 211 -5.91 -6.14 19.02
CA ASP A 211 -7.16 -6.78 19.43
C ASP A 211 -7.00 -7.78 20.59
N LEU A 212 -5.77 -8.11 20.98
CA LEU A 212 -5.50 -9.29 21.79
C LEU A 212 -4.97 -9.01 23.19
N ALA A 213 -4.36 -7.86 23.40
CA ALA A 213 -3.60 -7.65 24.65
C ALA A 213 -4.42 -6.94 25.74
N ASP A 214 -5.31 -5.98 25.40
CA ASP A 214 -5.77 -4.99 26.37
C ASP A 214 -7.23 -4.54 26.27
N ASN A 215 -8.19 -5.34 25.85
CA ASN A 215 -9.60 -4.89 25.76
C ASN A 215 -9.80 -3.57 24.99
N HIS A 216 -9.00 -3.32 23.98
CA HIS A 216 -9.12 -2.09 23.18
C HIS A 216 -10.44 -2.05 22.43
N ASN A 217 -11.20 -0.98 22.60
CA ASN A 217 -12.37 -0.68 21.77
C ASN A 217 -11.93 -0.02 20.46
N SER A 218 -12.82 0.03 19.47
CA SER A 218 -12.56 0.62 18.15
C SER A 218 -11.99 2.04 18.23
N THR A 219 -12.43 2.86 19.20
CA THR A 219 -11.94 4.23 19.41
C THR A 219 -10.47 4.25 19.83
N SER A 220 -10.05 3.34 20.70
CA SER A 220 -8.66 3.24 21.12
C SER A 220 -7.76 2.77 19.98
N ILE A 221 -8.22 1.79 19.20
CA ILE A 221 -7.50 1.26 18.04
C ILE A 221 -7.34 2.35 16.98
N PHE A 222 -8.40 3.10 16.69
CA PHE A 222 -8.33 4.23 15.77
C PHE A 222 -7.30 5.29 16.21
N LYS A 223 -7.24 5.63 17.51
CA LYS A 223 -6.22 6.57 18.01
C LYS A 223 -4.81 6.05 17.80
N ILE A 224 -4.56 4.76 18.03
CA ILE A 224 -3.26 4.15 17.81
C ILE A 224 -2.91 4.17 16.32
N PHE A 225 -3.85 3.84 15.43
CA PHE A 225 -3.66 3.95 13.99
C PHE A 225 -3.26 5.38 13.58
N VAL A 226 -3.98 6.40 14.09
CA VAL A 226 -3.68 7.81 13.82
C VAL A 226 -2.26 8.18 14.30
N GLN A 227 -1.87 7.74 15.50
CA GLN A 227 -0.52 7.96 16.01
C GLN A 227 0.53 7.29 15.13
N GLU A 228 0.26 6.07 14.67
CA GLU A 228 1.18 5.29 13.85
C GLU A 228 1.42 5.97 12.50
N VAL A 229 0.35 6.32 11.77
CA VAL A 229 0.49 6.94 10.44
C VAL A 229 1.09 8.35 10.51
N ASN A 230 0.89 9.10 11.59
CA ASN A 230 1.48 10.42 11.78
C ASN A 230 2.91 10.38 12.34
N SER A 231 3.39 9.27 12.85
CA SER A 231 4.73 9.15 13.45
C SER A 231 5.86 9.52 12.48
N GLN A 232 5.63 9.39 11.17
CA GLN A 232 6.55 9.79 10.10
C GLN A 232 6.76 11.31 9.96
N GLU A 233 5.81 12.15 10.43
CA GLU A 233 5.83 13.61 10.16
C GLU A 233 7.09 14.32 10.68
N LYS A 234 7.63 13.83 11.79
CA LYS A 234 8.88 14.36 12.35
C LYS A 234 10.12 13.99 11.55
N LEU A 235 10.02 12.96 10.72
CA LEU A 235 11.12 12.36 9.96
C LEU A 235 11.09 12.74 8.48
N ASN A 236 9.90 12.91 7.91
CA ASN A 236 9.69 13.28 6.53
C ASN A 236 9.55 14.81 6.43
N ARG A 237 10.68 15.48 6.17
CA ARG A 237 10.74 16.93 6.04
C ARG A 237 11.47 17.33 4.76
N ASP A 238 11.20 18.53 4.28
CA ASP A 238 11.89 19.12 3.13
C ASP A 238 11.83 18.27 1.86
N GLY A 239 10.69 17.59 1.63
CA GLY A 239 10.48 16.71 0.47
C GLY A 239 11.23 15.38 0.56
N LYS A 240 11.86 15.06 1.70
CA LYS A 240 12.60 13.80 1.87
C LYS A 240 11.78 12.78 2.64
N ILE A 241 11.67 11.58 2.09
CA ILE A 241 11.04 10.43 2.74
C ILE A 241 12.12 9.64 3.48
N ASN A 242 12.06 9.69 4.80
CA ASN A 242 13.00 8.99 5.68
C ASN A 242 12.32 7.86 6.48
N ALA A 243 10.98 7.84 6.54
CA ALA A 243 10.21 6.79 7.20
C ALA A 243 8.85 6.63 6.53
N ILE A 244 8.36 5.41 6.45
CA ILE A 244 7.06 5.06 5.88
C ILE A 244 6.37 4.07 6.83
N PRO A 245 5.19 4.38 7.40
CA PRO A 245 4.36 3.40 8.07
C PRO A 245 3.79 2.43 7.02
N ILE A 246 3.94 1.14 7.26
CA ILE A 246 3.35 0.06 6.48
C ILE A 246 2.36 -0.64 7.40
N ILE A 247 1.07 -0.54 7.08
CA ILE A 247 0.00 -1.05 7.93
C ILE A 247 -0.49 -2.39 7.37
N ALA A 248 -0.33 -3.44 8.15
CA ALA A 248 -0.74 -4.79 7.78
C ALA A 248 -2.11 -5.13 8.34
N TYR A 249 -3.04 -5.40 7.44
CA TYR A 249 -4.37 -5.93 7.72
C TYR A 249 -4.48 -7.41 7.34
N HIS A 250 -5.41 -8.10 7.96
CA HIS A 250 -5.73 -9.48 7.59
C HIS A 250 -7.20 -9.60 7.21
N ASN A 251 -8.08 -9.87 8.15
CA ASN A 251 -9.50 -10.07 7.91
C ASN A 251 -10.27 -8.77 8.23
N ILE A 252 -11.14 -8.32 7.33
CA ILE A 252 -11.95 -7.10 7.51
C ILE A 252 -13.39 -7.51 7.73
N GLN A 253 -13.79 -7.64 9.00
CA GLN A 253 -15.15 -8.07 9.37
C GLN A 253 -15.49 -7.67 10.80
N ASP A 254 -16.79 -7.53 11.10
CA ASP A 254 -17.30 -7.11 12.41
C ASP A 254 -17.37 -8.24 13.44
N ALA A 255 -17.01 -9.45 13.08
CA ALA A 255 -16.93 -10.54 14.05
C ALA A 255 -15.70 -10.40 14.93
N ASN A 256 -15.85 -10.64 16.25
CA ASN A 256 -14.76 -10.66 17.22
C ASN A 256 -13.84 -11.89 17.02
N LEU A 257 -13.32 -12.03 15.82
CA LEU A 257 -12.34 -13.06 15.51
C LEU A 257 -10.94 -12.47 15.64
N ARG A 258 -10.07 -13.22 16.27
CA ARG A 258 -8.66 -12.86 16.41
C ARG A 258 -8.05 -12.49 15.05
N GLY A 259 -7.45 -11.32 14.96
CA GLY A 259 -6.84 -10.87 13.74
C GLY A 259 -7.80 -10.23 12.74
N SER A 260 -9.00 -9.81 13.17
CA SER A 260 -9.93 -9.06 12.34
C SER A 260 -9.93 -7.58 12.69
N THR A 261 -10.16 -6.73 11.69
CA THR A 261 -10.47 -5.31 11.85
C THR A 261 -11.92 -5.10 11.47
N GLY A 262 -12.71 -4.41 12.32
CA GLY A 262 -14.11 -4.09 12.04
C GLY A 262 -14.27 -3.26 10.78
N VAL A 263 -15.33 -3.52 10.00
CA VAL A 263 -15.58 -2.82 8.73
C VAL A 263 -15.74 -1.31 8.94
N ALA A 264 -16.45 -0.91 9.99
CA ALA A 264 -16.64 0.50 10.33
C ALA A 264 -15.33 1.18 10.69
N LEU A 265 -14.49 0.54 11.53
CA LEU A 265 -13.15 1.02 11.89
C LEU A 265 -12.26 1.16 10.65
N PHE A 266 -12.19 0.15 9.82
CA PHE A 266 -11.40 0.20 8.58
C PHE A 266 -11.86 1.35 7.67
N SER A 267 -13.18 1.57 7.56
CA SER A 267 -13.72 2.69 6.78
C SER A 267 -13.32 4.05 7.36
N GLU A 268 -13.30 4.19 8.69
CA GLU A 268 -12.88 5.41 9.38
C GLU A 268 -11.38 5.68 9.18
N GLU A 269 -10.55 4.65 9.22
CA GLU A 269 -9.12 4.74 8.96
C GLU A 269 -8.81 5.16 7.53
N MET A 270 -9.48 4.59 6.53
CA MET A 270 -9.32 5.00 5.13
C MET A 270 -9.80 6.41 4.88
N LYS A 271 -10.93 6.80 5.51
CA LYS A 271 -11.42 8.19 5.51
C LYS A 271 -10.37 9.13 6.11
N TYR A 272 -9.77 8.77 7.22
CA TYR A 272 -8.73 9.58 7.86
C TYR A 272 -7.52 9.80 6.94
N LEU A 273 -7.03 8.76 6.28
CA LEU A 273 -5.91 8.88 5.33
C LEU A 273 -6.27 9.83 4.18
N HIS A 274 -7.47 9.70 3.61
CA HIS A 274 -7.95 10.55 2.55
C HIS A 274 -8.06 12.02 3.01
N ASP A 275 -8.78 12.28 4.10
CA ASP A 275 -9.10 13.65 4.56
C ASP A 275 -7.87 14.40 5.07
N ASN A 276 -6.82 13.67 5.50
CA ASN A 276 -5.55 14.24 5.94
C ASN A 276 -4.45 14.24 4.87
N ASN A 277 -4.82 14.02 3.60
CA ASN A 277 -3.97 14.10 2.42
C ASN A 277 -2.78 13.13 2.46
N PHE A 278 -2.95 11.93 3.00
CA PHE A 278 -1.94 10.89 2.88
C PHE A 278 -1.87 10.36 1.45
N ARG A 279 -0.67 10.23 0.92
CA ARG A 279 -0.42 9.48 -0.31
C ARG A 279 -0.29 8.01 0.04
N VAL A 280 -1.32 7.23 -0.26
CA VAL A 280 -1.25 5.77 -0.10
C VAL A 280 -0.59 5.18 -1.35
N ILE A 281 0.50 4.45 -1.16
CA ILE A 281 1.27 3.80 -2.22
C ILE A 281 1.30 2.29 -2.00
N ARG A 282 1.67 1.55 -3.05
CA ARG A 282 1.83 0.10 -3.00
C ARG A 282 3.28 -0.28 -2.68
N VAL A 283 3.50 -1.52 -2.29
CA VAL A 283 4.87 -2.06 -2.11
C VAL A 283 5.66 -1.99 -3.43
N SER A 284 5.01 -2.23 -4.57
CA SER A 284 5.65 -2.13 -5.90
C SER A 284 6.09 -0.71 -6.28
N ASP A 285 5.55 0.31 -5.62
CA ASP A 285 5.98 1.70 -5.82
C ASP A 285 7.31 2.02 -5.11
N LEU A 286 7.83 1.08 -4.30
CA LEU A 286 9.19 1.14 -3.80
C LEU A 286 10.19 0.70 -4.87
N GLY A 287 11.29 1.41 -4.96
CA GLY A 287 12.48 1.04 -5.71
C GLY A 287 13.63 0.70 -4.78
N PHE A 288 14.64 0.02 -5.30
CA PHE A 288 15.86 -0.32 -4.58
C PHE A 288 17.08 0.18 -5.35
N ASN A 289 17.93 0.96 -4.68
CA ASN A 289 19.21 1.38 -5.22
C ASN A 289 20.31 0.46 -4.67
N GLN A 290 20.83 -0.40 -5.53
CA GLN A 290 21.82 -1.41 -5.16
C GLN A 290 23.18 -0.79 -4.78
N THR A 291 23.54 0.35 -5.36
CA THR A 291 24.84 1.00 -5.11
C THR A 291 24.96 1.52 -3.69
N ILE A 292 23.89 2.11 -3.16
CA ILE A 292 23.87 2.69 -1.82
C ILE A 292 23.03 1.86 -0.84
N ASN A 293 22.51 0.71 -1.30
CA ASN A 293 21.72 -0.24 -0.52
C ASN A 293 20.51 0.39 0.18
N ASN A 294 19.76 1.24 -0.54
CA ASN A 294 18.62 1.96 -0.01
C ASN A 294 17.35 1.71 -0.82
N LEU A 295 16.22 1.66 -0.14
CA LEU A 295 14.91 1.80 -0.75
C LEU A 295 14.62 3.29 -1.06
N TYR A 296 13.78 3.51 -2.05
CA TYR A 296 13.23 4.83 -2.38
C TYR A 296 11.81 4.69 -2.92
N VAL A 297 11.04 5.78 -2.92
CA VAL A 297 9.72 5.82 -3.53
C VAL A 297 9.86 6.25 -4.99
N LYS A 298 9.37 5.45 -5.91
CA LYS A 298 9.38 5.76 -7.35
C LYS A 298 8.51 7.00 -7.64
N GLY A 299 9.00 7.89 -8.48
CA GLY A 299 8.25 9.08 -8.89
C GLY A 299 8.19 10.19 -7.81
N LEU A 300 9.09 10.16 -6.83
CA LEU A 300 9.36 11.27 -5.91
C LEU A 300 10.75 11.84 -6.16
#